data_c048681fb32828f56b88db2954066ab4
#
_entry.id   c048681fb32828f56b88db2954066ab4
#
_cell.length_a   1.000
_cell.length_b   1.000
_cell.length_c   1.000
_cell.angle_alpha   90.00
_cell.angle_beta   90.00
_cell.angle_gamma   90.00
#
_symmetry.space_group_name_H-M   'P 1'
#
loop_
_entity.id
_entity.type
_entity.pdbx_description
1 polymer ?
#
loop_
_entity_poly.entity_id
_entity_poly.type
_entity_poly.pdbx_seq_one_letter_code
_entity_poly.pdbx_strand_id
1 'polypeptide(L)'
;MEPVELITSKAISRDEVITFLLQMGVEREESPHRIWDYVIRRGEAIVWVDPDDVEHYPDPEVDALIENKLGGPPQTYVVLHISRNPGSEQLALELAIQFAKRWPSVLDNLSGLARRIFALDDLQTLYNRGLGLREDAKGVPLPKEWVDAGEEYLAPWQIEELEKQNREFLEIQE
;
A
#
# COMPACT_ATOMS: atom_id res chain seq x y z
N MET A 1 12.87 3.02 7.03
CA MET A 1 11.52 3.53 6.84
C MET A 1 11.15 3.42 5.38
N GLU A 2 10.00 2.88 5.10
CA GLU A 2 9.65 2.52 3.73
C GLU A 2 8.26 3.03 3.40
N PRO A 3 8.09 3.81 2.31
CA PRO A 3 6.80 4.32 1.90
C PRO A 3 5.97 3.25 1.19
N VAL A 4 4.67 3.31 1.41
CA VAL A 4 3.64 2.69 0.59
C VAL A 4 2.58 3.74 0.27
N GLU A 5 1.87 3.57 -0.82
CA GLU A 5 0.95 4.59 -1.30
C GLU A 5 -0.47 4.06 -1.41
N LEU A 6 -1.40 4.73 -0.76
CA LEU A 6 -2.84 4.51 -0.93
C LEU A 6 -3.33 5.40 -2.05
N ILE A 7 -4.02 4.82 -3.01
CA ILE A 7 -4.46 5.49 -4.23
C ILE A 7 -5.95 5.27 -4.42
N THR A 8 -6.70 6.35 -4.59
CA THR A 8 -8.14 6.28 -4.84
C THR A 8 -8.53 7.08 -6.08
N SER A 9 -9.56 6.62 -6.77
CA SER A 9 -10.18 7.34 -7.89
C SER A 9 -11.14 8.46 -7.44
N LYS A 10 -11.30 8.66 -6.13
CA LYS A 10 -12.11 9.73 -5.58
C LYS A 10 -11.26 10.98 -5.33
N ALA A 11 -11.77 12.13 -5.75
CA ALA A 11 -11.19 13.41 -5.38
C ALA A 11 -11.58 13.72 -3.93
N ILE A 12 -10.64 13.54 -3.02
CA ILE A 12 -10.84 13.76 -1.59
C ILE A 12 -10.00 14.96 -1.18
N SER A 13 -10.61 15.92 -0.47
CA SER A 13 -9.85 17.04 0.04
C SER A 13 -8.86 16.60 1.12
N ARG A 14 -7.77 17.35 1.27
CA ARG A 14 -6.79 17.12 2.33
C ARG A 14 -7.45 17.11 3.72
N ASP A 15 -8.40 18.02 3.95
CA ASP A 15 -9.12 18.10 5.22
C ASP A 15 -10.00 16.88 5.50
N GLU A 16 -10.64 16.30 4.49
CA GLU A 16 -11.40 15.05 4.63
C GLU A 16 -10.48 13.88 4.97
N VAL A 17 -9.33 13.78 4.33
CA VAL A 17 -8.32 12.75 4.66
C VAL A 17 -7.85 12.92 6.09
N ILE A 18 -7.48 14.12 6.51
CA ILE A 18 -7.04 14.41 7.88
C ILE A 18 -8.14 14.05 8.90
N THR A 19 -9.37 14.41 8.64
CA THR A 19 -10.51 14.09 9.52
C THR A 19 -10.64 12.58 9.69
N PHE A 20 -10.55 11.83 8.60
CA PHE A 20 -10.54 10.35 8.64
C PHE A 20 -9.38 9.82 9.48
N LEU A 21 -8.16 10.30 9.24
CA LEU A 21 -6.96 9.86 9.95
C LEU A 21 -7.08 10.08 11.46
N LEU A 22 -7.56 11.25 11.87
CA LEU A 22 -7.79 11.56 13.29
C LEU A 22 -8.80 10.61 13.93
N GLN A 23 -9.85 10.23 13.21
CA GLN A 23 -10.82 9.24 13.68
C GLN A 23 -10.22 7.85 13.85
N MET A 24 -9.20 7.53 13.06
CA MET A 24 -8.47 6.25 13.15
C MET A 24 -7.39 6.23 14.24
N GLY A 25 -7.20 7.31 14.98
CA GLY A 25 -6.20 7.39 16.04
C GLY A 25 -4.85 7.96 15.59
N VAL A 26 -4.78 8.47 14.37
CA VAL A 26 -3.61 9.24 13.91
C VAL A 26 -3.59 10.58 14.66
N GLU A 27 -2.43 11.00 15.10
CA GLU A 27 -2.21 12.24 15.82
C GLU A 27 -1.32 13.19 15.01
N ARG A 28 -1.44 14.47 15.28
CA ARG A 28 -0.50 15.44 14.74
C ARG A 28 0.85 15.33 15.43
N GLU A 29 1.91 15.23 14.65
CA GLU A 29 3.28 15.18 15.18
C GLU A 29 3.74 16.60 15.60
N GLU A 30 3.99 16.78 16.88
CA GLU A 30 4.39 18.09 17.44
C GLU A 30 5.90 18.22 17.70
N SER A 31 6.69 17.18 17.38
CA SER A 31 8.13 17.20 17.55
C SER A 31 8.79 18.30 16.70
N PRO A 32 9.72 19.08 17.24
CA PRO A 32 10.46 20.09 16.47
C PRO A 32 11.35 19.48 15.38
N HIS A 33 11.64 18.18 15.47
CA HIS A 33 12.43 17.43 14.49
C HIS A 33 11.56 16.58 13.55
N ARG A 34 10.27 16.85 13.49
CA ARG A 34 9.35 16.13 12.64
C ARG A 34 9.72 16.23 11.16
N ILE A 35 9.58 15.11 10.46
CA ILE A 35 9.68 15.05 9.01
C ILE A 35 8.26 15.06 8.42
N TRP A 36 7.31 14.40 9.09
CA TRP A 36 5.90 14.34 8.72
C TRP A 36 5.00 14.89 9.82
N ASP A 37 3.86 15.45 9.42
CA ASP A 37 2.95 16.12 10.35
C ASP A 37 2.00 15.17 11.09
N TYR A 38 1.84 13.93 10.62
CA TYR A 38 0.87 12.99 11.16
C TYR A 38 1.51 11.65 11.48
N VAL A 39 1.11 11.04 12.59
CA VAL A 39 1.68 9.79 13.07
C VAL A 39 0.64 8.97 13.82
N ILE A 40 0.68 7.65 13.66
CA ILE A 40 -0.03 6.72 14.52
C ILE A 40 0.99 5.81 15.23
N ARG A 41 0.79 5.63 16.53
CA ARG A 41 1.64 4.81 17.39
C ARG A 41 0.79 3.80 18.14
N ARG A 42 1.29 2.56 18.21
CA ARG A 42 0.70 1.51 19.04
C ARG A 42 1.81 0.63 19.61
N GLY A 43 2.13 0.79 20.91
CA GLY A 43 3.31 0.17 21.48
C GLY A 43 4.58 0.66 20.75
N GLU A 44 5.36 -0.27 20.22
CA GLU A 44 6.56 0.04 19.43
C GLU A 44 6.25 0.36 17.96
N ALA A 45 5.07 0.01 17.48
CA ALA A 45 4.65 0.23 16.11
C ALA A 45 4.47 1.72 15.81
N ILE A 46 5.03 2.18 14.71
CA ILE A 46 4.95 3.57 14.27
C ILE A 46 4.71 3.63 12.76
N VAL A 47 3.72 4.41 12.36
CA VAL A 47 3.46 4.76 10.95
C VAL A 47 3.26 6.27 10.86
N TRP A 48 4.06 6.93 10.04
CA TRP A 48 3.82 8.32 9.68
C TRP A 48 2.96 8.39 8.45
N VAL A 49 2.12 9.40 8.36
CA VAL A 49 1.17 9.58 7.28
C VAL A 49 1.37 10.93 6.62
N ASP A 50 1.50 10.90 5.31
CA ASP A 50 1.41 12.09 4.47
C ASP A 50 0.03 12.07 3.79
N PRO A 51 -0.89 12.96 4.20
CA PRO A 51 -2.27 12.93 3.71
C PRO A 51 -2.43 13.42 2.28
N ASP A 52 -1.37 13.93 1.67
CA ASP A 52 -1.41 14.53 0.34
C ASP A 52 -0.05 14.37 -0.33
N ASP A 53 0.08 13.38 -1.19
CA ASP A 53 1.31 13.17 -1.96
C ASP A 53 1.32 14.08 -3.18
N VAL A 54 1.86 15.28 -3.00
CA VAL A 54 2.05 16.26 -4.07
C VAL A 54 3.26 15.95 -4.96
N GLU A 55 4.10 15.01 -4.54
CA GLU A 55 5.33 14.63 -5.23
C GLU A 55 5.21 13.27 -5.96
N HIS A 56 3.98 12.83 -6.21
CA HIS A 56 3.77 11.60 -6.96
C HIS A 56 4.42 11.67 -8.35
N TYR A 57 5.34 10.75 -8.61
CA TYR A 57 6.00 10.64 -9.91
C TYR A 57 5.18 9.73 -10.83
N PRO A 58 4.65 10.25 -11.93
CA PRO A 58 3.87 9.44 -12.85
C PRO A 58 4.72 8.35 -13.50
N ASP A 59 4.17 7.14 -13.50
CA ASP A 59 4.66 6.00 -14.24
C ASP A 59 3.51 5.51 -15.11
N PRO A 60 3.49 5.84 -16.43
CA PRO A 60 2.33 5.57 -17.27
C PRO A 60 1.90 4.11 -17.33
N GLU A 61 2.84 3.17 -17.23
CA GLU A 61 2.54 1.73 -17.28
C GLU A 61 1.87 1.27 -15.99
N VAL A 62 2.41 1.68 -14.85
CA VAL A 62 1.83 1.38 -13.53
C VAL A 62 0.51 2.12 -13.34
N ASP A 63 0.46 3.37 -13.73
CA ASP A 63 -0.75 4.20 -13.61
C ASP A 63 -1.91 3.62 -14.41
N ALA A 64 -1.65 3.04 -15.58
CA ALA A 64 -2.66 2.35 -16.38
C ALA A 64 -3.21 1.10 -15.65
N LEU A 65 -2.36 0.33 -15.00
CA LEU A 65 -2.76 -0.84 -14.20
C LEU A 65 -3.60 -0.42 -12.99
N ILE A 66 -3.17 0.63 -12.30
CA ILE A 66 -3.89 1.19 -11.15
C ILE A 66 -5.26 1.70 -11.58
N GLU A 67 -5.34 2.47 -12.65
CA GLU A 67 -6.59 2.98 -13.20
C GLU A 67 -7.57 1.86 -13.56
N ASN A 68 -7.08 0.81 -14.21
CA ASN A 68 -7.89 -0.35 -14.54
C ASN A 68 -8.46 -1.03 -13.27
N LYS A 69 -7.64 -1.16 -12.25
CA LYS A 69 -8.05 -1.79 -10.99
C LYS A 69 -9.02 -0.93 -10.18
N LEU A 70 -8.87 0.38 -10.23
CA LEU A 70 -9.78 1.34 -9.60
C LEU A 70 -11.10 1.54 -10.36
N GLY A 71 -11.12 1.25 -11.66
CA GLY A 71 -12.25 1.57 -12.55
C GLY A 71 -12.36 3.05 -12.90
N GLY A 72 -11.29 3.83 -12.75
CA GLY A 72 -11.22 5.24 -13.08
C GLY A 72 -9.85 5.83 -12.77
N PRO A 73 -9.55 7.06 -13.25
CA PRO A 73 -8.26 7.67 -13.05
C PRO A 73 -7.97 7.95 -11.56
N PRO A 74 -6.73 7.75 -11.11
CA PRO A 74 -6.31 8.15 -9.77
C PRO A 74 -6.52 9.65 -9.53
N GLN A 75 -7.07 10.01 -8.37
CA GLN A 75 -7.37 11.40 -8.00
C GLN A 75 -6.69 11.83 -6.71
N THR A 76 -6.50 10.89 -5.77
CA THR A 76 -5.94 11.19 -4.46
C THR A 76 -4.93 10.13 -4.07
N TYR A 77 -3.79 10.58 -3.52
CA TYR A 77 -2.67 9.76 -3.08
C TYR A 77 -2.37 10.07 -1.62
N VAL A 78 -2.27 9.03 -0.80
CA VAL A 78 -1.89 9.13 0.62
C VAL A 78 -0.71 8.21 0.87
N VAL A 79 0.38 8.74 1.41
CA VAL A 79 1.59 7.96 1.67
C VAL A 79 1.66 7.54 3.14
N LEU A 80 1.94 6.27 3.37
CA LEU A 80 2.24 5.72 4.68
C LEU A 80 3.73 5.41 4.74
N HIS A 81 4.44 5.99 5.69
CA HIS A 81 5.84 5.71 5.95
C HIS A 81 5.95 4.75 7.14
N ILE A 82 6.26 3.50 6.85
CA ILE A 82 6.22 2.41 7.82
C ILE A 82 7.58 2.29 8.49
N SER A 83 7.63 2.37 9.81
CA SER A 83 8.86 2.14 10.54
C SER A 83 9.26 0.65 10.52
N ARG A 84 10.51 0.38 10.85
CA ARG A 84 11.00 -1.00 11.00
C ARG A 84 10.70 -1.62 12.36
N ASN A 85 10.03 -0.88 13.22
CA ASN A 85 9.65 -1.37 14.54
C ASN A 85 8.62 -2.50 14.44
N PRO A 86 8.64 -3.46 15.37
CA PRO A 86 7.67 -4.56 15.40
C PRO A 86 6.22 -4.05 15.36
N GLY A 87 5.39 -4.70 14.55
CA GLY A 87 3.97 -4.37 14.43
C GLY A 87 3.63 -3.19 13.52
N SER A 88 4.61 -2.45 13.01
CA SER A 88 4.35 -1.27 12.17
C SER A 88 3.67 -1.61 10.85
N GLU A 89 4.03 -2.71 10.20
CA GLU A 89 3.34 -3.14 8.99
C GLU A 89 1.90 -3.56 9.24
N GLN A 90 1.62 -4.24 10.36
CA GLN A 90 0.26 -4.60 10.75
C GLN A 90 -0.58 -3.35 11.04
N LEU A 91 0.00 -2.37 11.67
CA LEU A 91 -0.66 -1.08 11.92
C LEU A 91 -0.97 -0.33 10.63
N ALA A 92 -0.03 -0.33 9.69
CA ALA A 92 -0.24 0.25 8.35
C ALA A 92 -1.35 -0.49 7.58
N LEU A 93 -1.39 -1.82 7.66
CA LEU A 93 -2.46 -2.63 7.06
C LEU A 93 -3.84 -2.30 7.64
N GLU A 94 -3.95 -2.16 8.96
CA GLU A 94 -5.20 -1.76 9.60
C GLU A 94 -5.68 -0.41 9.06
N LEU A 95 -4.80 0.56 8.98
CA LEU A 95 -5.11 1.90 8.47
C LEU A 95 -5.53 1.84 6.99
N ALA A 96 -4.78 1.11 6.17
CA ALA A 96 -5.06 0.94 4.75
C ALA A 96 -6.40 0.25 4.49
N ILE A 97 -6.74 -0.77 5.27
CA ILE A 97 -8.02 -1.47 5.19
C ILE A 97 -9.17 -0.52 5.50
N GLN A 98 -9.07 0.26 6.56
CA GLN A 98 -10.11 1.22 6.92
C GLN A 98 -10.26 2.33 5.87
N PHE A 99 -9.16 2.80 5.32
CA PHE A 99 -9.16 3.76 4.22
C PHE A 99 -9.86 3.19 2.99
N ALA A 100 -9.51 1.97 2.58
CA ALA A 100 -10.11 1.31 1.41
C ALA A 100 -11.59 0.97 1.60
N LYS A 101 -12.05 0.78 2.83
CA LYS A 101 -13.48 0.64 3.15
C LYS A 101 -14.23 1.95 3.03
N ARG A 102 -13.58 3.05 3.37
CA ARG A 102 -14.18 4.39 3.29
C ARG A 102 -14.23 4.91 1.85
N TRP A 103 -13.14 4.75 1.13
CA TRP A 103 -12.99 5.14 -0.28
C TRP A 103 -12.38 4.00 -1.07
N PRO A 104 -13.04 3.51 -2.12
CA PRO A 104 -12.48 2.46 -2.97
C PRO A 104 -11.06 2.82 -3.41
N SER A 105 -10.10 1.99 -3.01
CA SER A 105 -8.68 2.30 -3.12
C SER A 105 -7.87 1.05 -3.42
N VAL A 106 -6.68 1.27 -3.93
CA VAL A 106 -5.63 0.26 -3.99
C VAL A 106 -4.42 0.76 -3.21
N LEU A 107 -3.57 -0.14 -2.78
CA LEU A 107 -2.29 0.17 -2.16
C LEU A 107 -1.16 -0.31 -3.07
N ASP A 108 -0.24 0.60 -3.40
CA ASP A 108 1.02 0.29 -4.06
C ASP A 108 2.12 0.19 -3.01
N ASN A 109 2.76 -0.97 -2.89
CA ASN A 109 3.83 -1.13 -1.91
C ASN A 109 5.16 -0.54 -2.34
N LEU A 110 5.28 -0.01 -3.54
CA LEU A 110 6.47 0.66 -4.09
C LEU A 110 7.77 -0.17 -4.01
N SER A 111 7.65 -1.48 -3.98
CA SER A 111 8.75 -2.37 -3.56
C SER A 111 9.39 -3.14 -4.74
N GLY A 112 10.08 -2.44 -5.63
CA GLY A 112 10.97 -3.07 -6.62
C GLY A 112 10.46 -4.40 -7.23
N LEU A 113 11.19 -5.48 -7.05
CA LEU A 113 10.83 -6.83 -7.54
C LEU A 113 9.57 -7.42 -6.91
N ALA A 114 9.30 -7.06 -5.67
CA ALA A 114 8.10 -7.47 -4.94
C ALA A 114 6.99 -6.43 -5.04
N ARG A 115 7.06 -5.51 -6.00
CA ARG A 115 6.04 -4.48 -6.18
C ARG A 115 4.72 -5.09 -6.57
N ARG A 116 3.68 -4.70 -5.84
CA ARG A 116 2.31 -5.16 -6.04
C ARG A 116 1.31 -4.07 -5.75
N ILE A 117 0.18 -4.16 -6.44
CA ILE A 117 -0.99 -3.35 -6.15
C ILE A 117 -2.01 -4.22 -5.43
N PHE A 118 -2.35 -3.86 -4.21
CA PHE A 118 -3.28 -4.59 -3.36
C PHE A 118 -4.65 -3.94 -3.38
N ALA A 119 -5.69 -4.71 -3.67
CA ALA A 119 -7.07 -4.31 -3.42
C ALA A 119 -7.46 -4.62 -1.97
N LEU A 120 -8.63 -4.20 -1.53
CA LEU A 120 -9.11 -4.41 -0.16
C LEU A 120 -9.05 -5.88 0.27
N ASP A 121 -9.47 -6.80 -0.59
CA ASP A 121 -9.46 -8.24 -0.27
C ASP A 121 -8.04 -8.77 -0.06
N ASP A 122 -7.08 -8.27 -0.85
CA ASP A 122 -5.67 -8.63 -0.69
C ASP A 122 -5.12 -8.13 0.65
N LEU A 123 -5.43 -6.88 1.02
CA LEU A 123 -5.02 -6.30 2.29
C LEU A 123 -5.59 -7.07 3.49
N GLN A 124 -6.84 -7.48 3.40
CA GLN A 124 -7.49 -8.30 4.43
C GLN A 124 -6.84 -9.67 4.55
N THR A 125 -6.46 -10.28 3.43
CA THR A 125 -5.74 -11.55 3.42
C THR A 125 -4.38 -11.43 4.10
N LEU A 126 -3.59 -10.40 3.77
CA LEU A 126 -2.32 -10.13 4.42
C LEU A 126 -2.49 -9.95 5.93
N TYR A 127 -3.44 -9.13 6.33
CA TYR A 127 -3.72 -8.86 7.74
C TYR A 127 -4.09 -10.13 8.52
N ASN A 128 -5.02 -10.93 7.98
CA ASN A 128 -5.49 -12.14 8.62
C ASN A 128 -4.42 -13.22 8.76
N ARG A 129 -3.41 -13.20 7.89
CA ARG A 129 -2.28 -14.14 7.90
C ARG A 129 -1.07 -13.61 8.67
N GLY A 130 -1.11 -12.40 9.18
CA GLY A 130 0.04 -11.76 9.83
C GLY A 130 1.20 -11.48 8.88
N LEU A 131 0.91 -11.31 7.58
CA LEU A 131 1.91 -11.00 6.55
C LEU A 131 2.11 -9.50 6.43
N GLY A 132 3.27 -9.11 5.93
CA GLY A 132 3.62 -7.71 5.67
C GLY A 132 3.33 -7.28 4.22
N LEU A 133 3.64 -6.01 3.95
CA LEU A 133 3.40 -5.38 2.64
C LEU A 133 4.60 -5.51 1.68
N ARG A 134 5.72 -6.02 2.15
CA ARG A 134 6.98 -6.04 1.40
C ARG A 134 7.56 -7.43 1.29
N GLU A 135 8.58 -7.72 2.07
CA GLU A 135 9.24 -9.04 2.05
C GLU A 135 8.26 -10.16 2.41
N ASP A 136 7.39 -9.91 3.39
CA ASP A 136 6.38 -10.88 3.79
C ASP A 136 5.23 -10.99 2.80
N ALA A 137 5.11 -10.06 1.88
CA ALA A 137 4.14 -10.12 0.78
C ALA A 137 4.50 -11.11 -0.33
N LYS A 138 5.66 -11.76 -0.26
CA LYS A 138 6.11 -12.78 -1.23
C LYS A 138 5.08 -13.88 -1.40
N GLY A 139 4.29 -14.24 -0.64
CA GLY A 139 3.33 -15.29 -0.83
C GLY A 139 1.96 -14.83 -1.34
N VAL A 140 1.77 -13.55 -1.59
CA VAL A 140 0.51 -13.05 -2.11
C VAL A 140 0.47 -13.22 -3.62
N PRO A 141 -0.53 -13.93 -4.19
CA PRO A 141 -0.64 -14.12 -5.63
C PRO A 141 -0.69 -12.78 -6.37
N LEU A 142 0.04 -12.71 -7.49
CA LEU A 142 -0.03 -11.56 -8.36
C LEU A 142 -1.44 -11.42 -8.94
N PRO A 143 -2.00 -10.21 -8.99
CA PRO A 143 -3.21 -9.98 -9.77
C PRO A 143 -2.99 -10.41 -11.22
N LYS A 144 -4.01 -11.01 -11.84
CA LYS A 144 -3.90 -11.51 -13.21
C LYS A 144 -3.51 -10.41 -14.19
N GLU A 145 -4.03 -9.21 -13.99
CA GLU A 145 -3.75 -8.02 -14.81
C GLU A 145 -2.27 -7.68 -14.81
N TRP A 146 -1.58 -7.93 -13.72
CA TRP A 146 -0.15 -7.69 -13.59
C TRP A 146 0.67 -8.74 -14.33
N VAL A 147 0.24 -9.99 -14.27
CA VAL A 147 0.89 -11.07 -15.03
C VAL A 147 0.70 -10.83 -16.52
N ASP A 148 -0.52 -10.46 -16.94
CA ASP A 148 -0.85 -10.20 -18.34
C ASP A 148 -0.14 -8.96 -18.88
N ALA A 149 0.10 -7.94 -18.05
CA ALA A 149 0.84 -6.72 -18.40
C ALA A 149 2.36 -6.84 -18.18
N GLY A 150 2.83 -7.94 -17.64
CA GLY A 150 4.21 -8.11 -17.18
C GLY A 150 5.26 -7.96 -18.28
N GLU A 151 4.95 -8.35 -19.50
CA GLU A 151 5.88 -8.19 -20.64
C GLU A 151 6.14 -6.72 -20.98
N GLU A 152 5.17 -5.84 -20.69
CA GLU A 152 5.27 -4.41 -20.94
C GLU A 152 5.90 -3.63 -19.78
N TYR A 153 5.77 -4.17 -18.56
CA TYR A 153 6.09 -3.45 -17.34
C TYR A 153 7.29 -4.03 -16.57
N LEU A 154 7.41 -5.35 -16.49
CA LEU A 154 8.48 -6.03 -15.78
C LEU A 154 9.42 -6.74 -16.76
N ALA A 155 10.72 -6.76 -16.46
CA ALA A 155 11.65 -7.60 -17.18
C ALA A 155 11.28 -9.09 -17.02
N PRO A 156 11.54 -9.97 -18.00
CA PRO A 156 11.18 -11.38 -17.92
C PRO A 156 11.66 -12.08 -16.64
N TRP A 157 12.86 -11.78 -16.17
CA TRP A 157 13.40 -12.36 -14.93
C TRP A 157 12.67 -11.89 -13.67
N GLN A 158 12.10 -10.68 -13.69
CA GLN A 158 11.28 -10.16 -12.59
C GLN A 158 9.94 -10.91 -12.52
N ILE A 159 9.33 -11.17 -13.65
CA ILE A 159 8.10 -11.95 -13.77
C ILE A 159 8.31 -13.36 -13.23
N GLU A 160 9.39 -14.01 -13.66
CA GLU A 160 9.75 -15.36 -13.22
C GLU A 160 9.92 -15.44 -11.70
N GLU A 161 10.61 -14.48 -11.10
CA GLU A 161 10.80 -14.42 -9.66
C GLU A 161 9.46 -14.23 -8.91
N LEU A 162 8.60 -13.37 -9.39
CA LEU A 162 7.28 -13.13 -8.78
C LEU A 162 6.36 -14.35 -8.93
N GLU A 163 6.39 -15.03 -10.07
CA GLU A 163 5.65 -16.28 -10.28
C GLU A 163 6.14 -17.39 -9.35
N LYS A 164 7.45 -17.47 -9.13
CA LYS A 164 8.05 -18.41 -8.17
C LYS A 164 7.54 -18.15 -6.76
N GLN A 165 7.49 -16.89 -6.32
CA GLN A 165 6.96 -16.50 -5.02
C GLN A 165 5.49 -16.88 -4.89
N ASN A 166 4.69 -16.71 -5.94
CA ASN A 166 3.29 -17.10 -5.95
C ASN A 166 3.11 -18.62 -5.81
N ARG A 167 3.95 -19.41 -6.48
CA ARG A 167 3.93 -20.87 -6.35
C ARG A 167 4.26 -21.32 -4.92
N GLU A 168 5.29 -20.75 -4.33
CA GLU A 168 5.67 -21.03 -2.93
C GLU A 168 4.52 -20.74 -1.96
N PHE A 169 3.80 -19.65 -2.18
CA PHE A 169 2.62 -19.30 -1.38
C PHE A 169 1.50 -20.33 -1.51
N LEU A 170 1.20 -20.77 -2.72
CA LEU A 170 0.15 -21.77 -2.96
C LEU A 170 0.49 -23.12 -2.33
N GLU A 171 1.75 -23.52 -2.35
CA GLU A 171 2.23 -24.75 -1.71
C GLU A 171 2.06 -24.73 -0.19
N ILE A 172 2.27 -23.58 0.45
CA ILE A 172 2.06 -23.42 1.89
C ILE A 172 0.59 -23.56 2.30
N GLN A 173 -0.36 -23.32 1.39
CA GLN A 173 -1.80 -23.44 1.65
C GLN A 173 -2.33 -24.87 1.59
N GLU A 174 -1.62 -25.78 0.98
CA GLU A 174 -1.95 -27.18 0.93
C GLU A 174 -1.48 -27.90 2.21
#